data_fbcdbb4852cba5394a2212af8e5d6fa8
#
_entry.id   fbcdbb4852cba5394a2212af8e5d6fa8
#
_cell.length_a   1.000
_cell.length_b   1.000
_cell.length_c   1.000
_cell.angle_alpha   90.00
_cell.angle_beta   90.00
_cell.angle_gamma   90.00
#
_symmetry.space_group_name_H-M   'P 1'
#
loop_
_entity.id
_entity.type
_entity.pdbx_description
1 polymer ?
#
loop_
_entity_poly.entity_id
_entity_poly.type
_entity_poly.pdbx_seq_one_letter_code
_entity_poly.pdbx_strand_id
1 'polypeptide(L)' 'MKSNLFLGRLKAMGKNVDWLVSQMQEQGESISYSTVYKKMRGESEFTAPEIKTIAKVMKLTNEEMLDIFFEELVS' A
#
# COMPACT_ATOMS: atom_id res chain seq x y z
N MET A 1 -4.48 8.89 -0.54
CA MET A 1 -4.90 7.47 -0.57
C MET A 1 -5.97 7.20 0.47
N LYS A 2 -6.74 6.17 0.29
CA LYS A 2 -7.74 5.76 1.27
C LYS A 2 -7.13 4.75 2.24
N SER A 3 -6.57 5.24 3.33
CA SER A 3 -5.87 4.38 4.30
C SER A 3 -6.79 3.36 4.95
N ASN A 4 -8.09 3.69 5.10
CA ASN A 4 -9.06 2.73 5.63
C ASN A 4 -9.19 1.49 4.74
N LEU A 5 -9.25 1.69 3.42
CA LEU A 5 -9.31 0.58 2.46
C LEU A 5 -8.03 -0.23 2.48
N PHE A 6 -6.90 0.46 2.55
CA PHE A 6 -5.57 -0.16 2.61
C PHE A 6 -5.44 -1.06 3.85
N LEU A 7 -5.72 -0.50 5.02
CA LEU A 7 -5.64 -1.25 6.27
C LEU A 7 -6.68 -2.36 6.33
N GLY A 8 -7.89 -2.10 5.82
CA GLY A 8 -8.95 -3.10 5.78
C GLY A 8 -8.56 -4.30 4.91
N ARG A 9 -7.88 -4.04 3.79
CA ARG A 9 -7.42 -5.12 2.92
C ARG A 9 -6.35 -5.97 3.62
N LEU A 10 -5.38 -5.32 4.30
CA LEU A 10 -4.37 -6.06 5.07
C LEU A 10 -5.03 -6.92 6.14
N LYS A 11 -5.98 -6.35 6.86
CA LYS A 11 -6.70 -7.07 7.92
C LYS A 11 -7.47 -8.27 7.35
N ALA A 12 -8.12 -8.09 6.21
CA ALA A 12 -8.86 -9.16 5.55
C ALA A 12 -7.93 -10.31 5.14
N MET A 13 -6.66 -10.01 4.86
CA MET A 13 -5.65 -11.03 4.55
C MET A 13 -5.06 -11.67 5.80
N GLY A 14 -5.43 -11.20 7.00
CA GLY A 14 -4.81 -11.62 8.25
C GLY A 14 -3.38 -11.10 8.41
N LYS A 15 -3.08 -9.96 7.79
CA LYS A 15 -1.73 -9.38 7.77
C LYS A 15 -1.75 -7.98 8.37
N ASN A 16 -0.56 -7.39 8.54
CA ASN A 16 -0.40 -6.05 9.09
C ASN A 16 0.69 -5.30 8.31
N VAL A 17 0.96 -4.05 8.73
CA VAL A 17 1.95 -3.22 8.05
C VAL A 17 3.37 -3.78 8.19
N ASP A 18 3.69 -4.41 9.32
CA ASP A 18 4.99 -5.07 9.48
C ASP A 18 5.22 -6.14 8.42
N TRP A 19 4.20 -6.96 8.19
CA TRP A 19 4.27 -7.97 7.14
C TRP A 19 4.47 -7.33 5.77
N LEU A 20 3.73 -6.26 5.48
CA LEU A 20 3.84 -5.56 4.20
C LEU A 20 5.25 -5.02 3.99
N VAL A 21 5.82 -4.38 5.01
CA VAL A 21 7.19 -3.85 4.92
C VAL A 21 8.18 -4.98 4.62
N SER A 22 8.06 -6.11 5.32
CA SER A 22 8.92 -7.27 5.07
C SER A 22 8.80 -7.76 3.63
N GLN A 23 7.59 -7.83 3.12
CA GLN A 23 7.35 -8.29 1.74
C GLN A 23 7.92 -7.31 0.72
N MET A 24 7.76 -6.02 0.95
CA MET A 24 8.30 -5.00 0.06
C MET A 24 9.82 -5.05 0.03
N GLN A 25 10.46 -5.24 1.18
CA GLN A 25 11.91 -5.37 1.25
C GLN A 25 12.40 -6.61 0.50
N GLU A 26 11.67 -7.71 0.60
CA GLU A 26 11.99 -8.91 -0.17
C GLU A 26 11.90 -8.68 -1.68
N GLN A 27 11.04 -7.76 -2.11
CA GLN A 27 10.90 -7.39 -3.52
C GLN A 27 11.92 -6.33 -3.95
N GLY A 28 12.81 -5.92 -3.05
CA GLY A 28 13.86 -4.95 -3.38
C GLY A 28 13.50 -3.50 -3.09
N GLU A 29 12.36 -3.25 -2.46
CA GLU A 29 11.98 -1.88 -2.10
C GLU A 29 12.59 -1.50 -0.75
N SER A 30 13.38 -0.43 -0.72
CA SER A 30 13.99 0.07 0.52
C SER A 30 13.01 0.99 1.24
N ILE A 31 12.05 0.40 1.92
CA ILE A 31 11.05 1.17 2.64
C ILE A 31 10.99 0.69 4.09
N SER A 32 10.75 1.62 5.02
CA SER A 32 10.62 1.29 6.43
C SER A 32 9.16 1.39 6.87
N TYR A 33 8.89 0.80 8.04
CA TYR A 33 7.59 0.86 8.68
C TYR A 33 7.13 2.32 8.86
N SER A 34 8.02 3.17 9.41
CA SER A 34 7.66 4.57 9.64
C SER A 34 7.39 5.33 8.35
N THR A 35 8.12 4.99 7.28
CA THR A 35 7.89 5.61 5.97
C THR A 35 6.51 5.24 5.41
N VAL A 36 6.11 3.98 5.56
CA VAL A 36 4.78 3.55 5.13
C VAL A 36 3.70 4.36 5.86
N TYR A 37 3.83 4.52 7.19
CA TYR A 37 2.86 5.29 7.95
C TYR A 37 2.83 6.76 7.58
N LYS A 38 3.98 7.38 7.30
CA LYS A 38 4.03 8.75 6.82
C LYS A 38 3.25 8.92 5.52
N LYS A 39 3.44 7.98 4.60
CA LYS A 39 2.75 8.00 3.31
C LYS A 39 1.25 7.74 3.48
N MET A 40 0.88 6.86 4.40
CA MET A 40 -0.53 6.62 4.71
C MET A 40 -1.21 7.85 5.28
N ARG A 41 -0.50 8.66 6.06
CA ARG A 41 -1.05 9.90 6.63
C ARG A 41 -1.09 11.06 5.64
N GLY A 42 -0.57 10.87 4.43
CA GLY A 42 -0.55 11.91 3.41
C GLY A 42 0.63 12.86 3.50
N GLU A 43 1.63 12.58 4.34
CA GLU A 43 2.84 13.40 4.43
C GLU A 43 3.72 13.30 3.20
N SER A 44 3.62 12.19 2.49
CA SER A 44 4.19 12.03 1.17
C SER A 44 3.38 10.96 0.44
N GLU A 45 3.61 10.83 -0.84
CA GLU A 45 2.87 9.88 -1.66
C GLU A 45 3.71 8.63 -1.95
N PHE A 46 3.04 7.49 -2.12
CA PHE A 46 3.71 6.30 -2.62
C PHE A 46 4.12 6.54 -4.07
N THR A 47 5.32 6.10 -4.40
CA THR A 47 5.81 6.17 -5.78
C THR A 47 5.14 5.08 -6.63
N ALA A 48 5.17 5.25 -7.96
CA ALA A 48 4.62 4.23 -8.86
C ALA A 48 5.24 2.84 -8.65
N PRO A 49 6.57 2.70 -8.52
CA PRO A 49 7.17 1.39 -8.21
C PRO A 49 6.69 0.81 -6.89
N GLU A 50 6.53 1.65 -5.86
CA GLU A 50 6.03 1.19 -4.55
C GLU A 50 4.59 0.68 -4.65
N ILE A 51 3.73 1.43 -5.35
CA ILE A 51 2.33 1.03 -5.56
C ILE A 51 2.27 -0.30 -6.30
N LYS A 52 3.10 -0.47 -7.33
CA LYS A 52 3.15 -1.70 -8.11
C LYS A 52 3.53 -2.88 -7.23
N THR A 53 4.54 -2.70 -6.39
CA THR A 53 4.99 -3.75 -5.47
C THR A 53 3.92 -4.09 -4.44
N ILE A 54 3.28 -3.06 -3.86
CA ILE A 54 2.18 -3.25 -2.91
C ILE A 54 1.04 -4.04 -3.55
N ALA A 55 0.64 -3.65 -4.76
CA ALA A 55 -0.43 -4.34 -5.48
C ALA A 55 -0.09 -5.81 -5.70
N LYS A 56 1.17 -6.10 -6.01
CA LYS A 56 1.64 -7.47 -6.21
C LYS A 56 1.58 -8.28 -4.92
N VAL A 57 2.17 -7.76 -3.83
CA VAL A 57 2.24 -8.54 -2.58
C VAL A 57 0.91 -8.65 -1.87
N MET A 58 0.04 -7.66 -2.02
CA MET A 58 -1.31 -7.70 -1.46
C MET A 58 -2.32 -8.34 -2.40
N LYS A 59 -1.91 -8.72 -3.60
CA LYS A 59 -2.76 -9.33 -4.63
C LYS A 59 -3.98 -8.47 -4.93
N LEU A 60 -3.76 -7.17 -5.09
CA LEU A 60 -4.81 -6.23 -5.42
C LEU A 60 -5.20 -6.34 -6.89
N THR A 61 -6.49 -6.24 -7.17
CA THR A 61 -6.96 -6.05 -8.54
C THR A 61 -6.66 -4.61 -8.98
N ASN A 62 -6.76 -4.34 -10.28
CA ASN A 62 -6.60 -2.97 -10.78
C ASN A 62 -7.62 -2.03 -10.16
N GLU A 63 -8.87 -2.48 -9.99
CA GLU A 63 -9.91 -1.68 -9.35
C GLU A 63 -9.56 -1.36 -7.90
N GLU A 64 -9.10 -2.36 -7.15
CA GLU A 64 -8.71 -2.16 -5.76
C GLU A 64 -7.54 -1.18 -5.65
N MET A 65 -6.56 -1.31 -6.54
CA MET A 65 -5.41 -0.41 -6.57
C MET A 65 -5.85 1.03 -6.86
N LEU A 66 -6.74 1.22 -7.84
CA LEU A 66 -7.26 2.54 -8.17
C LEU A 66 -8.06 3.13 -7.01
N ASP A 67 -8.89 2.32 -6.36
CA ASP A 67 -9.71 2.77 -5.23
C ASP A 67 -8.85 3.22 -4.05
N ILE A 68 -7.77 2.50 -3.78
CA ILE A 68 -6.90 2.80 -2.63
C ILE A 68 -5.98 3.99 -2.90
N PHE A 69 -5.30 3.99 -4.05
CA PHE A 69 -4.21 4.93 -4.31
C PHE A 69 -4.60 6.09 -5.21
N PHE A 70 -5.60 5.94 -6.03
CA PHE A 70 -5.95 6.91 -7.07
C PHE A 70 -7.43 7.33 -6.98
N GLU A 71 -7.92 7.50 -5.77
CA GLU A 71 -9.32 7.86 -5.53
C GLU A 71 -9.75 9.12 -6.26
N GLU A 72 -8.83 10.04 -6.50
CA GLU A 72 -9.10 11.28 -7.20
C GLU A 72 -9.44 11.05 -8.68
N LEU A 73 -8.97 9.91 -9.23
CA LEU A 73 -9.20 9.57 -10.63
C LEU A 73 -10.53 8.84 -10.84
N VAL A 74 -11.12 8.30 -9.78
CA VAL A 74 -12.33 7.49 -9.86
C VAL A 74 -13.54 8.13 -9.21
N SER A 75 -13.37 9.28 -8.61
CA SER A 75 -14.46 10.01 -7.94
C SER A 75 -15.33 10.82 -8.90
#